data_0f7e04e7e625b7f6dcd0f35bc06c2dac
#
_entry.id   0f7e04e7e625b7f6dcd0f35bc06c2dac
#
_cell.length_a   1.000
_cell.length_b   1.000
_cell.length_c   1.000
_cell.angle_alpha   90.00
_cell.angle_beta   90.00
_cell.angle_gamma   90.00
#
_symmetry.space_group_name_H-M   'P 1'
#
loop_
_entity.id
_entity.type
_entity.pdbx_description
1 polymer ?
#
loop_
_entity_poly.entity_id
_entity_poly.type
_entity_poly.pdbx_seq_one_letter_code
_entity_poly.pdbx_strand_id
1 'polypeptide(L)'
;LKRVVKRILISLMMSAGAVESAGPPGFNYDEAAVPRYELPDPLRTEGGEVVKDAEMWRAVRRPELLALIEREMFGKAPARPALWSKALETPAEALGGKAVRHRVFVSFTGKAEGPGMELLVYLPAGAKGPVPVVLGLNFRGNHTVTDDPAVPVTASWVPNDAKAGIKDHRATEAGRGSEAGRWQVPYAVGRGYGVATVYYGDIDPDEDDGWKNGVHALHGGVEGRDGASWGSIAAWTWGLRLGLDALEQMPGVDGKRVICQGHSRLGKTALWAGAVDERFAMVISNDSGAGGAALNKRIFGETVGRLNTSFPHWFCGNFRKYSENEGAMPFDAHSLIALTAPRPLLITSATEDLWADPKGEFLGGLHASPVWRLLGEEGLGVSEMPEPMRLVGGRVGYFLRTGPHDVTQEDWKAYLDFADRVLKP
;
A
#
# COMPACT_ATOMS: atom_id res chain seq x y z
N LEU A 1 33.41 -64.21 -36.21
CA LEU A 1 33.20 -62.77 -36.28
C LEU A 1 31.83 -62.47 -35.73
N LYS A 2 31.71 -62.13 -34.43
CA LYS A 2 30.44 -61.71 -33.77
C LYS A 2 30.46 -60.21 -33.60
N ARG A 3 29.54 -59.50 -34.27
CA ARG A 3 29.27 -58.06 -34.06
C ARG A 3 28.38 -57.93 -32.83
N VAL A 4 28.86 -57.23 -31.82
CA VAL A 4 28.11 -56.79 -30.68
C VAL A 4 27.45 -55.42 -30.99
N VAL A 5 26.12 -55.37 -31.04
CA VAL A 5 25.34 -54.12 -31.16
C VAL A 5 25.05 -53.64 -29.76
N LYS A 6 25.70 -52.56 -29.33
CA LYS A 6 25.35 -51.80 -28.13
C LYS A 6 24.10 -50.95 -28.42
N ARG A 7 22.98 -51.26 -27.81
CA ARG A 7 21.81 -50.39 -27.68
C ARG A 7 22.12 -49.34 -26.61
N ILE A 8 22.22 -48.08 -27.04
CA ILE A 8 22.24 -46.93 -26.14
C ILE A 8 20.77 -46.57 -25.85
N LEU A 9 20.31 -46.80 -24.61
CA LEU A 9 19.08 -46.22 -24.09
C LEU A 9 19.39 -44.73 -23.74
N ILE A 10 18.85 -43.81 -24.51
CA ILE A 10 18.80 -42.40 -24.15
C ILE A 10 17.56 -42.25 -23.25
N SER A 11 17.77 -42.15 -21.95
CA SER A 11 16.76 -41.78 -20.98
C SER A 11 16.58 -40.23 -21.11
N LEU A 12 15.49 -39.77 -21.72
CA LEU A 12 15.06 -38.38 -21.63
C LEU A 12 14.55 -38.16 -20.20
N MET A 13 15.39 -37.63 -19.33
CA MET A 13 14.94 -36.96 -18.13
C MET A 13 14.37 -35.61 -18.60
N MET A 14 13.05 -35.50 -18.66
CA MET A 14 12.37 -34.20 -18.60
C MET A 14 12.68 -33.60 -17.22
N SER A 15 13.65 -32.70 -17.18
CA SER A 15 13.78 -31.77 -16.08
C SER A 15 12.55 -30.86 -16.15
N ALA A 16 11.61 -31.05 -15.21
CA ALA A 16 10.65 -30.01 -14.91
C ALA A 16 11.46 -28.78 -14.54
N GLY A 17 11.48 -27.79 -15.42
CA GLY A 17 12.07 -26.48 -15.14
C GLY A 17 11.34 -25.91 -13.94
N ALA A 18 11.99 -25.86 -12.80
CA ALA A 18 11.57 -25.02 -11.71
C ALA A 18 11.56 -23.59 -12.27
N VAL A 19 10.40 -22.99 -12.29
CA VAL A 19 10.26 -21.55 -12.54
C VAL A 19 10.98 -20.87 -11.38
N GLU A 20 12.16 -20.31 -11.65
CA GLU A 20 12.87 -19.45 -10.72
C GLU A 20 12.09 -18.16 -10.53
N SER A 21 11.14 -18.15 -9.63
CA SER A 21 10.57 -16.94 -9.03
C SER A 21 11.12 -16.74 -7.60
N ALA A 22 12.33 -17.20 -7.37
CA ALA A 22 12.99 -17.00 -6.09
C ALA A 22 13.40 -15.52 -5.97
N GLY A 23 12.88 -14.84 -4.95
CA GLY A 23 13.35 -13.53 -4.52
C GLY A 23 14.86 -13.54 -4.19
N PRO A 24 15.42 -12.48 -3.57
CA PRO A 24 16.84 -12.38 -3.24
C PRO A 24 17.35 -13.62 -2.49
N PRO A 25 18.57 -14.13 -2.79
CA PRO A 25 19.13 -15.28 -2.11
C PRO A 25 19.38 -14.98 -0.62
N GLY A 26 19.36 -16.04 0.22
CA GLY A 26 19.64 -15.93 1.66
C GLY A 26 18.40 -15.73 2.52
N PHE A 27 17.21 -15.72 1.93
CA PHE A 27 15.93 -15.67 2.64
C PHE A 27 15.16 -16.99 2.54
N ASN A 28 14.19 -17.18 3.42
CA ASN A 28 13.36 -18.38 3.43
C ASN A 28 12.22 -18.26 2.40
N TYR A 29 12.10 -19.23 1.51
CA TYR A 29 10.99 -19.41 0.56
C TYR A 29 10.36 -20.81 0.67
N ASP A 30 10.72 -21.55 1.71
CA ASP A 30 10.17 -22.88 1.99
C ASP A 30 9.17 -22.81 3.17
N GLU A 31 7.93 -23.15 2.91
CA GLU A 31 6.88 -23.21 3.93
C GLU A 31 7.23 -24.16 5.08
N ALA A 32 7.97 -25.25 4.81
CA ALA A 32 8.40 -26.19 5.83
C ALA A 32 9.45 -25.60 6.80
N ALA A 33 10.15 -24.55 6.37
CA ALA A 33 11.14 -23.85 7.17
C ALA A 33 10.55 -22.63 7.93
N VAL A 34 9.25 -22.37 7.80
CA VAL A 34 8.59 -21.33 8.61
C VAL A 34 8.63 -21.74 10.09
N PRO A 35 9.14 -20.88 10.98
CA PRO A 35 9.24 -21.20 12.39
C PRO A 35 7.85 -21.35 13.03
N ARG A 36 7.78 -22.04 14.15
CA ARG A 36 6.58 -21.95 15.01
C ARG A 36 6.49 -20.56 15.61
N TYR A 37 5.34 -19.94 15.50
CA TYR A 37 5.10 -18.62 16.03
C TYR A 37 3.73 -18.54 16.71
N GLU A 38 3.59 -17.59 17.63
CA GLU A 38 2.33 -17.23 18.26
C GLU A 38 1.97 -15.81 17.89
N LEU A 39 0.72 -15.60 17.51
CA LEU A 39 0.20 -14.27 17.17
C LEU A 39 -0.44 -13.63 18.41
N PRO A 40 -0.11 -12.37 18.72
CA PRO A 40 -0.84 -11.62 19.74
C PRO A 40 -2.31 -11.51 19.36
N ASP A 41 -3.21 -11.81 20.31
CA ASP A 41 -4.65 -11.71 20.08
C ASP A 41 -5.08 -10.25 19.93
N PRO A 42 -5.61 -9.81 18.76
CA PRO A 42 -6.05 -8.43 18.56
C PRO A 42 -7.25 -8.08 19.46
N LEU A 43 -7.98 -9.05 19.96
CA LEU A 43 -9.11 -8.90 20.89
C LEU A 43 -8.72 -9.06 22.37
N ARG A 44 -7.47 -8.82 22.70
CA ARG A 44 -6.99 -8.79 24.10
C ARG A 44 -6.30 -7.46 24.38
N THR A 45 -6.74 -6.75 25.42
CA THR A 45 -6.15 -5.47 25.83
C THR A 45 -4.71 -5.62 26.32
N GLU A 46 -3.97 -4.52 26.47
CA GLU A 46 -2.63 -4.53 27.10
C GLU A 46 -2.67 -5.07 28.53
N GLY A 47 -3.78 -4.83 29.25
CA GLY A 47 -4.02 -5.37 30.59
C GLY A 47 -4.42 -6.85 30.63
N GLY A 48 -4.54 -7.53 29.46
CA GLY A 48 -4.88 -8.94 29.36
C GLY A 48 -6.37 -9.26 29.36
N GLU A 49 -7.27 -8.27 29.37
CA GLU A 49 -8.72 -8.47 29.32
C GLU A 49 -9.17 -8.85 27.90
N VAL A 50 -10.16 -9.73 27.82
CA VAL A 50 -10.77 -10.09 26.52
C VAL A 50 -11.73 -8.99 26.10
N VAL A 51 -11.58 -8.48 24.87
CA VAL A 51 -12.51 -7.52 24.25
C VAL A 51 -13.81 -8.24 23.89
N LYS A 52 -14.90 -7.88 24.55
CA LYS A 52 -16.18 -8.61 24.49
C LYS A 52 -17.17 -8.04 23.50
N ASP A 53 -17.04 -6.75 23.18
CA ASP A 53 -18.02 -6.04 22.37
C ASP A 53 -17.39 -4.88 21.57
N ALA A 54 -18.18 -4.28 20.71
CA ALA A 54 -17.79 -3.18 19.85
C ALA A 54 -17.43 -1.89 20.63
N GLU A 55 -18.04 -1.66 21.80
CA GLU A 55 -17.75 -0.49 22.63
C GLU A 55 -16.35 -0.60 23.23
N MET A 56 -16.02 -1.73 23.82
CA MET A 56 -14.68 -1.98 24.38
C MET A 56 -13.59 -1.96 23.30
N TRP A 57 -13.90 -2.48 22.10
CA TRP A 57 -13.00 -2.33 20.96
C TRP A 57 -12.71 -0.87 20.63
N ARG A 58 -13.75 -0.06 20.43
CA ARG A 58 -13.59 1.34 20.00
C ARG A 58 -12.99 2.23 21.10
N ALA A 59 -13.42 2.03 22.35
CA ALA A 59 -13.03 2.90 23.45
C ALA A 59 -11.67 2.53 24.07
N VAL A 60 -11.26 1.27 24.02
CA VAL A 60 -10.07 0.77 24.72
C VAL A 60 -9.08 0.15 23.74
N ARG A 61 -9.42 -1.00 23.14
CA ARG A 61 -8.41 -1.81 22.46
C ARG A 61 -7.88 -1.19 21.18
N ARG A 62 -8.74 -0.61 20.35
CA ARG A 62 -8.30 0.05 19.11
C ARG A 62 -7.33 1.21 19.38
N PRO A 63 -7.60 2.14 20.33
CA PRO A 63 -6.63 3.16 20.73
C PRO A 63 -5.31 2.62 21.26
N GLU A 64 -5.33 1.57 22.12
CA GLU A 64 -4.11 0.90 22.60
C GLU A 64 -3.28 0.35 21.44
N LEU A 65 -3.93 -0.38 20.54
CA LEU A 65 -3.26 -1.03 19.42
C LEU A 65 -2.70 -0.01 18.41
N LEU A 66 -3.45 1.07 18.16
CA LEU A 66 -2.99 2.19 17.33
C LEU A 66 -1.75 2.85 17.94
N ALA A 67 -1.80 3.19 19.23
CA ALA A 67 -0.68 3.81 19.94
C ALA A 67 0.55 2.89 20.00
N LEU A 68 0.33 1.57 20.17
CA LEU A 68 1.40 0.57 20.17
C LEU A 68 2.10 0.52 18.80
N ILE A 69 1.35 0.38 17.71
CA ILE A 69 1.92 0.28 16.35
C ILE A 69 2.55 1.61 15.92
N GLU A 70 1.93 2.74 16.29
CA GLU A 70 2.53 4.07 16.07
C GLU A 70 3.90 4.17 16.75
N ARG A 71 3.98 3.88 18.06
CA ARG A 71 5.22 3.97 18.84
C ARG A 71 6.31 3.00 18.37
N GLU A 72 5.93 1.78 18.00
CA GLU A 72 6.86 0.68 17.79
C GLU A 72 7.28 0.49 16.34
N MET A 73 6.50 1.03 15.38
CA MET A 73 6.72 0.72 13.96
C MET A 73 6.77 1.96 13.07
N PHE A 74 5.72 2.76 13.01
CA PHE A 74 5.65 3.87 12.04
C PHE A 74 6.17 5.19 12.60
N GLY A 75 6.09 5.37 13.90
CA GLY A 75 6.39 6.63 14.59
C GLY A 75 5.26 7.65 14.50
N LYS A 76 5.28 8.61 15.43
CA LYS A 76 4.22 9.60 15.60
C LYS A 76 4.42 10.77 14.64
N ALA A 77 3.55 10.87 13.65
CA ALA A 77 3.52 12.02 12.74
C ALA A 77 2.96 13.27 13.43
N PRO A 78 3.40 14.49 13.06
CA PRO A 78 2.86 15.73 13.57
C PRO A 78 1.40 15.94 13.11
N ALA A 79 0.68 16.84 13.81
CA ALA A 79 -0.63 17.27 13.35
C ALA A 79 -0.54 17.87 11.94
N ARG A 80 -1.54 17.56 11.10
CA ARG A 80 -1.63 18.20 9.78
C ARG A 80 -2.08 19.67 9.92
N PRO A 81 -1.59 20.55 9.03
CA PRO A 81 -2.10 21.91 8.98
C PRO A 81 -3.57 21.93 8.49
N ALA A 82 -4.24 23.06 8.65
CA ALA A 82 -5.48 23.31 7.94
C ALA A 82 -5.23 23.23 6.44
N LEU A 83 -6.18 22.66 5.69
CA LEU A 83 -6.03 22.53 4.24
C LEU A 83 -5.91 23.91 3.59
N TRP A 84 -4.83 24.08 2.82
CA TRP A 84 -4.72 25.10 1.81
C TRP A 84 -4.40 24.44 0.48
N SER A 85 -5.22 24.68 -0.52
CA SER A 85 -5.04 24.10 -1.85
C SER A 85 -5.38 25.12 -2.94
N LYS A 86 -4.80 24.94 -4.12
CA LYS A 86 -5.02 25.78 -5.28
C LYS A 86 -5.09 24.95 -6.55
N ALA A 87 -6.10 25.18 -7.38
CA ALA A 87 -6.13 24.63 -8.74
C ALA A 87 -4.92 25.15 -9.54
N LEU A 88 -4.18 24.26 -10.15
CA LEU A 88 -3.03 24.57 -11.01
C LEU A 88 -3.45 24.86 -12.45
N GLU A 89 -4.64 24.42 -12.83
CA GLU A 89 -5.26 24.65 -14.13
C GLU A 89 -6.78 24.68 -14.01
N THR A 90 -7.47 25.21 -15.00
CA THR A 90 -8.91 24.98 -15.18
C THR A 90 -9.11 23.48 -15.49
N PRO A 91 -10.16 22.83 -14.93
CA PRO A 91 -10.46 21.44 -15.27
C PRO A 91 -10.52 21.24 -16.78
N ALA A 92 -9.80 20.25 -17.28
CA ALA A 92 -9.57 20.03 -18.71
C ALA A 92 -10.03 18.63 -19.16
N GLU A 93 -10.50 18.57 -20.40
CA GLU A 93 -10.80 17.29 -21.04
C GLU A 93 -9.55 16.41 -21.15
N ALA A 94 -9.70 15.12 -20.84
CA ALA A 94 -8.64 14.13 -20.91
C ALA A 94 -9.17 12.79 -21.39
N LEU A 95 -8.25 11.87 -21.73
CA LEU A 95 -8.54 10.50 -22.18
C LEU A 95 -9.54 10.47 -23.36
N GLY A 96 -9.39 11.42 -24.32
CA GLY A 96 -10.27 11.51 -25.49
C GLY A 96 -11.73 11.82 -25.13
N GLY A 97 -11.96 12.70 -24.19
CA GLY A 97 -13.29 13.14 -23.76
C GLY A 97 -13.96 12.24 -22.72
N LYS A 98 -13.28 11.17 -22.26
CA LYS A 98 -13.83 10.24 -21.26
C LYS A 98 -13.66 10.68 -19.83
N ALA A 99 -12.69 11.59 -19.59
CA ALA A 99 -12.39 12.12 -18.26
C ALA A 99 -12.24 13.63 -18.25
N VAL A 100 -12.43 14.21 -17.06
CA VAL A 100 -12.01 15.57 -16.72
C VAL A 100 -10.78 15.46 -15.82
N ARG A 101 -9.68 16.07 -16.24
CA ARG A 101 -8.46 16.17 -15.45
C ARG A 101 -8.51 17.40 -14.56
N HIS A 102 -8.10 17.21 -13.32
CA HIS A 102 -7.83 18.27 -12.36
C HIS A 102 -6.40 18.14 -11.86
N ARG A 103 -5.71 19.25 -11.72
CA ARG A 103 -4.41 19.34 -11.07
C ARG A 103 -4.50 20.36 -9.95
N VAL A 104 -4.16 19.95 -8.74
CA VAL A 104 -4.32 20.74 -7.53
C VAL A 104 -3.02 20.74 -6.74
N PHE A 105 -2.50 21.92 -6.44
CA PHE A 105 -1.44 22.06 -5.45
C PHE A 105 -2.04 21.99 -4.05
N VAL A 106 -1.44 21.16 -3.19
CA VAL A 106 -1.82 21.01 -1.78
C VAL A 106 -0.61 21.36 -0.92
N SER A 107 -0.77 22.38 -0.08
CA SER A 107 0.32 22.93 0.75
C SER A 107 0.60 22.05 1.97
N PHE A 108 1.86 21.84 2.30
CA PHE A 108 2.29 21.19 3.55
C PHE A 108 2.31 22.14 4.75
N THR A 109 2.22 23.45 4.51
CA THR A 109 2.25 24.46 5.57
C THR A 109 0.88 25.00 5.94
N GLY A 110 -0.16 24.67 5.16
CA GLY A 110 -1.49 25.25 5.29
C GLY A 110 -1.56 26.72 4.82
N LYS A 111 -0.57 27.18 4.06
CA LYS A 111 -0.45 28.56 3.54
C LYS A 111 -0.18 28.54 2.04
N ALA A 112 -0.35 29.70 1.40
CA ALA A 112 -0.08 29.87 -0.04
C ALA A 112 1.40 29.66 -0.39
N GLU A 113 2.27 30.00 0.51
CA GLU A 113 3.71 29.90 0.37
C GLU A 113 4.22 28.61 1.02
N GLY A 114 5.31 28.08 0.46
CA GLY A 114 6.00 26.92 0.97
C GLY A 114 5.84 25.68 0.12
N PRO A 115 6.44 24.57 0.55
CA PRO A 115 6.38 23.32 -0.17
C PRO A 115 5.00 22.67 -0.10
N GLY A 116 4.72 21.82 -1.06
CA GLY A 116 3.49 21.07 -1.19
C GLY A 116 3.63 19.97 -2.23
N MET A 117 2.55 19.34 -2.53
CA MET A 117 2.45 18.26 -3.51
C MET A 117 1.43 18.59 -4.59
N GLU A 118 1.60 17.99 -5.77
CA GLU A 118 0.58 18.02 -6.82
C GLU A 118 -0.33 16.81 -6.73
N LEU A 119 -1.61 17.03 -6.46
CA LEU A 119 -2.67 16.04 -6.57
C LEU A 119 -3.22 16.06 -8.01
N LEU A 120 -3.01 14.99 -8.76
CA LEU A 120 -3.56 14.76 -10.08
C LEU A 120 -4.83 13.90 -9.95
N VAL A 121 -5.94 14.36 -10.52
CA VAL A 121 -7.23 13.67 -10.45
C VAL A 121 -7.87 13.58 -11.83
N TYR A 122 -8.35 12.38 -12.15
CA TYR A 122 -9.19 12.10 -13.32
C TYR A 122 -10.58 11.69 -12.85
N LEU A 123 -11.61 12.44 -13.24
CA LEU A 123 -13.01 12.11 -12.96
C LEU A 123 -13.72 11.72 -14.25
N PRO A 124 -14.68 10.77 -14.24
CA PRO A 124 -15.51 10.46 -15.41
C PRO A 124 -16.26 11.66 -15.95
N ALA A 125 -16.06 12.03 -17.21
CA ALA A 125 -16.70 13.19 -17.84
C ALA A 125 -18.22 13.11 -17.90
N GLY A 126 -18.77 11.90 -18.00
CA GLY A 126 -20.22 11.65 -18.09
C GLY A 126 -20.91 11.41 -16.75
N ALA A 127 -20.27 11.64 -15.63
CA ALA A 127 -20.84 11.38 -14.31
C ALA A 127 -22.05 12.28 -14.04
N LYS A 128 -23.16 11.70 -13.57
CA LYS A 128 -24.40 12.42 -13.23
C LYS A 128 -24.40 13.00 -11.81
N GLY A 129 -23.34 12.78 -11.06
CA GLY A 129 -23.18 13.20 -9.66
C GLY A 129 -21.79 12.87 -9.16
N PRO A 130 -21.51 13.16 -7.86
CA PRO A 130 -20.23 12.83 -7.26
C PRO A 130 -19.89 11.33 -7.36
N VAL A 131 -18.64 11.01 -7.69
CA VAL A 131 -18.16 9.63 -7.89
C VAL A 131 -17.20 9.20 -6.80
N PRO A 132 -17.13 7.88 -6.49
CA PRO A 132 -16.07 7.35 -5.65
C PRO A 132 -14.71 7.55 -6.32
N VAL A 133 -13.66 7.75 -5.53
CA VAL A 133 -12.30 8.01 -6.02
C VAL A 133 -11.32 7.04 -5.39
N VAL A 134 -10.46 6.42 -6.20
CA VAL A 134 -9.29 5.67 -5.75
C VAL A 134 -8.13 6.64 -5.62
N LEU A 135 -7.65 6.85 -4.40
CA LEU A 135 -6.50 7.70 -4.08
C LEU A 135 -5.29 6.84 -3.73
N GLY A 136 -4.18 7.04 -4.40
CA GLY A 136 -2.92 6.37 -4.11
C GLY A 136 -1.70 7.23 -4.42
N LEU A 137 -0.55 6.81 -3.91
CA LEU A 137 0.73 7.43 -4.22
C LEU A 137 1.39 6.72 -5.40
N ASN A 138 2.12 7.44 -6.24
CA ASN A 138 2.90 6.87 -7.35
C ASN A 138 4.41 6.99 -7.10
N PHE A 139 5.18 6.11 -7.77
CA PHE A 139 6.61 5.93 -7.53
C PHE A 139 7.55 6.85 -8.31
N ARG A 140 7.09 7.47 -9.40
CA ARG A 140 8.00 8.13 -10.36
C ARG A 140 7.52 9.49 -10.84
N GLY A 141 6.46 10.03 -10.24
CA GLY A 141 5.87 11.31 -10.63
C GLY A 141 4.58 11.15 -11.43
N ASN A 142 3.71 12.13 -11.33
CA ASN A 142 2.36 12.10 -11.91
C ASN A 142 2.36 11.89 -13.44
N HIS A 143 3.38 12.37 -14.16
CA HIS A 143 3.53 12.21 -15.60
C HIS A 143 3.71 10.74 -16.04
N THR A 144 4.07 9.84 -15.12
CA THR A 144 4.23 8.41 -15.45
C THR A 144 2.91 7.64 -15.44
N VAL A 145 1.88 8.18 -14.80
CA VAL A 145 0.60 7.52 -14.56
C VAL A 145 -0.27 7.42 -15.80
N THR A 146 -0.14 8.39 -16.69
CA THR A 146 -0.81 8.42 -18.00
C THR A 146 0.14 9.02 -19.05
N ASP A 147 -0.18 8.83 -20.32
CA ASP A 147 0.53 9.45 -21.45
C ASP A 147 0.08 10.91 -21.72
N ASP A 148 -0.74 11.49 -20.84
CA ASP A 148 -1.29 12.84 -20.98
C ASP A 148 -0.17 13.90 -21.02
N PRO A 149 0.05 14.59 -22.16
CA PRO A 149 1.15 15.53 -22.31
C PRO A 149 0.97 16.82 -21.46
N ALA A 150 -0.21 17.07 -20.95
CA ALA A 150 -0.48 18.23 -20.12
C ALA A 150 -0.08 18.03 -18.64
N VAL A 151 0.22 16.80 -18.23
CA VAL A 151 0.79 16.54 -16.91
C VAL A 151 2.30 16.78 -16.96
N PRO A 152 2.85 17.78 -16.23
CA PRO A 152 4.28 18.09 -16.30
C PRO A 152 5.14 16.95 -15.74
N VAL A 153 6.34 16.79 -16.28
CA VAL A 153 7.38 15.94 -15.68
C VAL A 153 7.72 16.49 -14.31
N THR A 154 7.76 15.62 -13.31
CA THR A 154 8.12 16.05 -11.95
C THR A 154 9.52 16.66 -11.91
N ALA A 155 9.68 17.77 -11.19
CA ALA A 155 10.97 18.36 -10.90
C ALA A 155 11.58 17.85 -9.59
N SER A 156 10.83 17.06 -8.81
CA SER A 156 11.27 16.48 -7.55
C SER A 156 12.35 15.41 -7.77
N TRP A 157 13.10 15.13 -6.72
CA TRP A 157 14.03 14.01 -6.70
C TRP A 157 13.30 12.68 -6.94
N VAL A 158 13.84 11.82 -7.81
CA VAL A 158 13.28 10.50 -8.12
C VAL A 158 14.41 9.46 -8.06
N PRO A 159 14.21 8.28 -7.48
CA PRO A 159 15.19 7.21 -7.54
C PRO A 159 15.60 6.90 -8.99
N ASN A 160 16.91 6.69 -9.23
CA ASN A 160 17.40 6.37 -10.57
C ASN A 160 16.75 5.11 -11.12
N ASP A 161 16.22 5.19 -12.33
CA ASP A 161 15.63 4.08 -13.07
C ASP A 161 15.83 4.29 -14.58
N ALA A 162 16.81 3.59 -15.14
CA ALA A 162 17.13 3.72 -16.56
C ALA A 162 15.98 3.30 -17.49
N LYS A 163 15.11 2.36 -17.05
CA LYS A 163 13.95 1.89 -17.83
C LYS A 163 12.86 2.95 -17.90
N ALA A 164 12.73 3.76 -16.86
CA ALA A 164 11.81 4.90 -16.81
C ALA A 164 12.46 6.22 -17.27
N GLY A 165 13.65 6.18 -17.86
CA GLY A 165 14.38 7.36 -18.32
C GLY A 165 14.81 8.31 -17.21
N ILE A 166 14.98 7.79 -15.97
CA ILE A 166 15.41 8.58 -14.81
C ILE A 166 16.92 8.43 -14.63
N LYS A 167 17.63 9.55 -14.71
CA LYS A 167 19.07 9.64 -14.54
C LYS A 167 19.41 10.83 -13.63
N ASP A 168 20.45 10.66 -12.82
CA ASP A 168 20.92 11.70 -11.87
C ASP A 168 19.77 12.24 -10.99
N HIS A 169 18.88 11.33 -10.59
CA HIS A 169 17.67 11.61 -9.79
C HIS A 169 16.70 12.62 -10.43
N ARG A 170 16.68 12.68 -11.77
CA ARG A 170 15.79 13.54 -12.54
C ARG A 170 14.94 12.73 -13.51
N ALA A 171 13.63 12.93 -13.43
CA ALA A 171 12.71 12.38 -14.39
C ALA A 171 12.81 13.12 -15.74
N THR A 172 12.44 12.43 -16.80
CA THR A 172 12.42 12.99 -18.18
C THR A 172 11.12 12.61 -18.88
N GLU A 173 10.88 13.21 -20.05
CA GLU A 173 9.73 12.86 -20.90
C GLU A 173 9.73 11.37 -21.33
N ALA A 174 10.86 10.70 -21.31
CA ALA A 174 10.93 9.26 -21.59
C ALA A 174 10.15 8.39 -20.58
N GLY A 175 9.90 8.91 -19.37
CA GLY A 175 9.09 8.26 -18.35
C GLY A 175 7.59 8.45 -18.50
N ARG A 176 7.12 9.32 -19.43
CA ARG A 176 5.69 9.62 -19.58
C ARG A 176 4.90 8.35 -19.88
N GLY A 177 3.84 8.11 -19.10
CA GLY A 177 2.98 6.95 -19.26
C GLY A 177 3.63 5.60 -18.91
N SER A 178 4.87 5.56 -18.41
CA SER A 178 5.56 4.29 -18.11
C SER A 178 4.88 3.45 -17.03
N GLU A 179 4.07 4.06 -16.16
CA GLU A 179 3.29 3.40 -15.11
C GLU A 179 1.78 3.28 -15.48
N ALA A 180 1.38 3.68 -16.69
CA ALA A 180 -0.04 3.67 -17.09
C ALA A 180 -0.67 2.27 -16.96
N GLY A 181 0.12 1.21 -17.22
CA GLY A 181 -0.28 -0.18 -17.01
C GLY A 181 -0.60 -0.53 -15.56
N ARG A 182 0.06 0.12 -14.61
CA ARG A 182 -0.19 -0.05 -13.16
C ARG A 182 -1.35 0.79 -12.65
N TRP A 183 -1.64 1.92 -13.29
CA TRP A 183 -2.66 2.85 -12.82
C TRP A 183 -4.03 2.66 -13.45
N GLN A 184 -4.10 2.06 -14.64
CA GLN A 184 -5.34 1.70 -15.34
C GLN A 184 -6.43 2.80 -15.32
N VAL A 185 -6.00 4.09 -15.40
CA VAL A 185 -6.90 5.25 -15.28
C VAL A 185 -8.08 5.16 -16.25
N PRO A 186 -7.90 4.82 -17.55
CA PRO A 186 -9.02 4.67 -18.46
C PRO A 186 -10.01 3.59 -18.06
N TYR A 187 -9.52 2.49 -17.46
CA TYR A 187 -10.36 1.40 -16.99
C TYR A 187 -11.22 1.83 -15.80
N ALA A 188 -10.61 2.46 -14.79
CA ALA A 188 -11.31 2.92 -13.59
C ALA A 188 -12.37 3.99 -13.94
N VAL A 189 -12.00 4.97 -14.78
CA VAL A 189 -12.91 6.00 -15.27
C VAL A 189 -14.08 5.39 -16.04
N GLY A 190 -13.81 4.39 -16.89
CA GLY A 190 -14.84 3.64 -17.61
C GLY A 190 -15.82 2.85 -16.70
N ARG A 191 -15.37 2.50 -15.48
CA ARG A 191 -16.17 1.85 -14.44
C ARG A 191 -16.93 2.86 -13.56
N GLY A 192 -16.79 4.16 -13.80
CA GLY A 192 -17.44 5.23 -13.03
C GLY A 192 -16.71 5.67 -11.77
N TYR A 193 -15.43 5.29 -11.63
CA TYR A 193 -14.56 5.71 -10.53
C TYR A 193 -13.63 6.84 -10.98
N GLY A 194 -13.40 7.82 -10.09
CA GLY A 194 -12.26 8.72 -10.25
C GLY A 194 -10.96 8.04 -9.81
N VAL A 195 -9.84 8.53 -10.35
CA VAL A 195 -8.48 8.15 -9.91
C VAL A 195 -7.73 9.40 -9.51
N ALA A 196 -7.15 9.37 -8.32
CA ALA A 196 -6.36 10.46 -7.77
C ALA A 196 -4.98 9.94 -7.36
N THR A 197 -3.93 10.71 -7.65
CA THR A 197 -2.57 10.32 -7.29
C THR A 197 -1.69 11.50 -6.95
N VAL A 198 -0.71 11.23 -6.10
CA VAL A 198 0.37 12.13 -5.72
C VAL A 198 1.69 11.39 -5.87
N TYR A 199 2.73 12.06 -6.33
CA TYR A 199 4.07 11.50 -6.26
C TYR A 199 4.55 11.46 -4.79
N TYR A 200 4.88 10.24 -4.30
CA TYR A 200 5.27 10.07 -2.89
C TYR A 200 6.54 10.86 -2.51
N GLY A 201 7.45 11.06 -3.50
CA GLY A 201 8.67 11.84 -3.32
C GLY A 201 8.45 13.36 -3.22
N ASP A 202 7.26 13.88 -3.55
CA ASP A 202 6.90 15.27 -3.22
C ASP A 202 6.68 15.43 -1.71
N ILE A 203 6.25 14.36 -1.03
CA ILE A 203 6.00 14.35 0.40
C ILE A 203 7.31 14.11 1.14
N ASP A 204 7.96 13.00 0.82
CA ASP A 204 9.23 12.59 1.39
C ASP A 204 9.99 11.72 0.39
N PRO A 205 11.12 12.16 -0.17
CA PRO A 205 11.94 11.35 -1.05
C PRO A 205 12.33 10.02 -0.42
N ASP A 206 12.28 8.95 -1.20
CA ASP A 206 12.61 7.59 -0.73
C ASP A 206 14.13 7.38 -0.68
N GLU A 207 14.76 8.12 0.22
CA GLU A 207 16.19 8.17 0.42
C GLU A 207 16.52 8.29 1.92
N ASP A 208 17.52 7.55 2.38
CA ASP A 208 18.07 7.73 3.73
C ASP A 208 19.05 8.92 3.76
N ASP A 209 18.51 10.12 3.74
CA ASP A 209 19.26 11.37 3.73
C ASP A 209 19.51 11.98 5.13
N GLY A 210 19.07 11.28 6.18
CA GLY A 210 19.11 11.74 7.57
C GLY A 210 18.05 12.81 7.86
N TRP A 211 16.87 12.71 7.25
CA TRP A 211 15.69 13.56 7.51
C TRP A 211 15.87 15.04 7.10
N LYS A 212 16.66 15.29 6.07
CA LYS A 212 17.05 16.64 5.64
C LYS A 212 16.12 17.22 4.59
N ASN A 213 15.25 16.41 4.00
CA ASN A 213 14.35 16.80 2.93
C ASN A 213 12.88 16.48 3.26
N GLY A 214 12.00 16.67 2.28
CA GLY A 214 10.58 16.38 2.39
C GLY A 214 9.89 17.08 3.56
N VAL A 215 8.81 16.49 4.03
CA VAL A 215 8.06 17.02 5.18
C VAL A 215 8.81 16.88 6.50
N HIS A 216 9.81 15.99 6.58
CA HIS A 216 10.65 15.86 7.77
C HIS A 216 11.45 17.14 8.04
N ALA A 217 11.98 17.76 7.00
CA ALA A 217 12.72 19.04 7.12
C ALA A 217 11.83 20.18 7.64
N LEU A 218 10.55 20.17 7.32
CA LEU A 218 9.56 21.16 7.81
C LEU A 218 9.25 21.01 9.31
N HIS A 219 9.50 19.81 9.85
CA HIS A 219 9.19 19.45 11.24
C HIS A 219 10.44 19.15 12.08
N GLY A 220 11.53 19.88 11.82
CA GLY A 220 12.75 19.82 12.61
C GLY A 220 13.84 18.86 12.09
N GLY A 221 13.56 18.11 11.03
CA GLY A 221 14.56 17.20 10.44
C GLY A 221 15.05 16.17 11.45
N VAL A 222 16.38 16.14 11.68
CA VAL A 222 17.02 15.24 12.64
C VAL A 222 16.94 15.73 14.09
N GLU A 223 16.65 17.00 14.30
CA GLU A 223 16.67 17.60 15.64
C GLU A 223 15.52 17.07 16.52
N GLY A 224 15.87 16.67 17.75
CA GLY A 224 14.89 16.16 18.73
C GLY A 224 14.27 14.79 18.40
N ARG A 225 14.76 14.07 17.39
CA ARG A 225 14.26 12.73 17.07
C ARG A 225 14.65 11.70 18.11
N ASP A 226 13.72 10.81 18.37
CA ASP A 226 13.88 9.63 19.25
C ASP A 226 13.49 8.35 18.51
N GLY A 227 13.43 7.23 19.23
CA GLY A 227 13.05 5.95 18.67
C GLY A 227 11.60 5.87 18.16
N ALA A 228 10.70 6.75 18.63
CA ALA A 228 9.31 6.80 18.23
C ALA A 228 9.00 7.90 17.21
N SER A 229 10.01 8.62 16.74
CA SER A 229 9.85 9.65 15.70
C SER A 229 9.53 9.03 14.34
N TRP A 230 8.62 9.64 13.62
CA TRP A 230 8.02 9.12 12.40
C TRP A 230 9.02 8.83 11.27
N GLY A 231 8.82 7.70 10.57
CA GLY A 231 9.56 7.32 9.38
C GLY A 231 8.85 7.78 8.11
N SER A 232 9.45 7.47 6.95
CA SER A 232 8.93 7.90 5.64
C SER A 232 7.55 7.32 5.33
N ILE A 233 7.23 6.08 5.74
CA ILE A 233 5.88 5.52 5.57
C ILE A 233 4.83 6.37 6.30
N ALA A 234 5.14 6.83 7.51
CA ALA A 234 4.25 7.74 8.24
C ALA A 234 4.18 9.12 7.57
N ALA A 235 5.28 9.61 6.99
CA ALA A 235 5.30 10.85 6.23
C ALA A 235 4.44 10.74 4.94
N TRP A 236 4.59 9.67 4.16
CA TRP A 236 3.76 9.40 3.00
C TRP A 236 2.27 9.28 3.38
N THR A 237 1.96 8.64 4.48
CA THR A 237 0.61 8.58 5.06
C THR A 237 0.10 9.98 5.41
N TRP A 238 0.92 10.82 6.01
CA TRP A 238 0.55 12.18 6.40
C TRP A 238 0.18 13.02 5.16
N GLY A 239 0.98 12.94 4.08
CA GLY A 239 0.68 13.61 2.81
C GLY A 239 -0.55 13.04 2.11
N LEU A 240 -0.72 11.70 2.11
CA LEU A 240 -1.90 11.05 1.53
C LEU A 240 -3.21 11.53 2.19
N ARG A 241 -3.18 11.77 3.50
CA ARG A 241 -4.33 12.32 4.24
C ARG A 241 -4.63 13.78 3.87
N LEU A 242 -3.64 14.58 3.52
CA LEU A 242 -3.86 15.93 2.93
C LEU A 242 -4.49 15.82 1.53
N GLY A 243 -4.13 14.80 0.76
CA GLY A 243 -4.80 14.48 -0.50
C GLY A 243 -6.28 14.16 -0.29
N LEU A 244 -6.62 13.40 0.76
CA LEU A 244 -8.01 13.14 1.15
C LEU A 244 -8.73 14.43 1.53
N ASP A 245 -8.11 15.30 2.36
CA ASP A 245 -8.69 16.60 2.74
C ASP A 245 -9.05 17.44 1.51
N ALA A 246 -8.20 17.40 0.46
CA ALA A 246 -8.45 18.12 -0.79
C ALA A 246 -9.57 17.48 -1.63
N LEU A 247 -9.62 16.15 -1.70
CA LEU A 247 -10.67 15.42 -2.43
C LEU A 247 -12.05 15.62 -1.81
N GLU A 248 -12.18 15.68 -0.48
CA GLU A 248 -13.46 15.96 0.20
C GLU A 248 -14.07 17.32 -0.16
N GLN A 249 -13.24 18.27 -0.59
CA GLN A 249 -13.69 19.61 -1.01
C GLN A 249 -13.82 19.76 -2.54
N MET A 250 -13.46 18.71 -3.30
CA MET A 250 -13.44 18.79 -4.76
C MET A 250 -14.83 18.50 -5.36
N PRO A 251 -15.39 19.42 -6.17
CA PRO A 251 -16.62 19.15 -6.91
C PRO A 251 -16.51 17.91 -7.78
N GLY A 252 -17.54 17.07 -7.77
CA GLY A 252 -17.59 15.82 -8.53
C GLY A 252 -16.98 14.60 -7.81
N VAL A 253 -16.37 14.80 -6.64
CA VAL A 253 -15.87 13.71 -5.78
C VAL A 253 -16.89 13.39 -4.69
N ASP A 254 -17.21 12.12 -4.50
CA ASP A 254 -17.90 11.66 -3.30
C ASP A 254 -16.87 11.44 -2.18
N GLY A 255 -16.69 12.47 -1.36
CA GLY A 255 -15.74 12.46 -0.26
C GLY A 255 -15.97 11.36 0.79
N LYS A 256 -17.17 10.77 0.83
CA LYS A 256 -17.48 9.63 1.71
C LYS A 256 -17.13 8.27 1.09
N ARG A 257 -16.72 8.24 -0.18
CA ARG A 257 -16.32 7.03 -0.90
C ARG A 257 -14.93 7.16 -1.51
N VAL A 258 -13.98 7.72 -0.75
CA VAL A 258 -12.57 7.73 -1.13
C VAL A 258 -11.92 6.42 -0.67
N ILE A 259 -11.32 5.70 -1.62
CA ILE A 259 -10.63 4.43 -1.43
C ILE A 259 -9.13 4.71 -1.38
N CYS A 260 -8.47 4.30 -0.30
CA CYS A 260 -7.01 4.35 -0.19
C CYS A 260 -6.39 3.13 -0.86
N GLN A 261 -5.48 3.31 -1.82
CA GLN A 261 -4.81 2.22 -2.51
C GLN A 261 -3.29 2.40 -2.45
N GLY A 262 -2.56 1.28 -2.33
CA GLY A 262 -1.11 1.26 -2.45
C GLY A 262 -0.57 -0.10 -2.86
N HIS A 263 0.58 -0.07 -3.56
CA HIS A 263 1.36 -1.23 -3.98
C HIS A 263 2.70 -1.25 -3.27
N SER A 264 3.18 -2.45 -2.89
CA SER A 264 4.50 -2.63 -2.29
C SER A 264 4.65 -1.78 -0.99
N ARG A 265 5.71 -0.97 -0.85
CA ARG A 265 5.89 -0.02 0.26
C ARG A 265 4.71 0.96 0.41
N LEU A 266 4.09 1.32 -0.69
CA LEU A 266 2.90 2.18 -0.67
C LEU A 266 1.64 1.41 -0.26
N GLY A 267 1.62 0.08 -0.37
CA GLY A 267 0.61 -0.80 0.25
C GLY A 267 0.73 -0.81 1.79
N LYS A 268 1.96 -0.82 2.32
CA LYS A 268 2.23 -0.59 3.76
C LYS A 268 1.69 0.79 4.18
N THR A 269 1.93 1.82 3.35
CA THR A 269 1.43 3.19 3.55
C THR A 269 -0.10 3.25 3.56
N ALA A 270 -0.77 2.55 2.62
CA ALA A 270 -2.22 2.52 2.55
C ALA A 270 -2.86 1.84 3.79
N LEU A 271 -2.26 0.76 4.29
CA LEU A 271 -2.69 0.12 5.54
C LEU A 271 -2.58 1.07 6.72
N TRP A 272 -1.44 1.77 6.86
CA TRP A 272 -1.26 2.74 7.93
C TRP A 272 -2.20 3.94 7.78
N ALA A 273 -2.43 4.44 6.55
CA ALA A 273 -3.40 5.49 6.29
C ALA A 273 -4.82 5.10 6.73
N GLY A 274 -5.24 3.87 6.39
CA GLY A 274 -6.52 3.33 6.84
C GLY A 274 -6.62 3.17 8.36
N ALA A 275 -5.51 2.85 9.03
CA ALA A 275 -5.47 2.74 10.50
C ALA A 275 -5.64 4.10 11.19
N VAL A 276 -4.98 5.16 10.70
CA VAL A 276 -4.93 6.48 11.34
C VAL A 276 -6.00 7.46 10.84
N ASP A 277 -6.72 7.15 9.75
CA ASP A 277 -7.78 8.02 9.20
C ASP A 277 -9.01 7.21 8.78
N GLU A 278 -10.05 7.26 9.62
CA GLU A 278 -11.28 6.50 9.41
C GLU A 278 -12.17 7.04 8.28
N ARG A 279 -11.83 8.17 7.68
CA ARG A 279 -12.56 8.75 6.54
C ARG A 279 -12.33 8.00 5.23
N PHE A 280 -11.23 7.27 5.10
CA PHE A 280 -11.08 6.34 3.98
C PHE A 280 -12.16 5.27 4.03
N ALA A 281 -13.02 5.22 3.03
CA ALA A 281 -14.15 4.32 2.99
C ALA A 281 -13.76 2.86 2.80
N MET A 282 -12.61 2.62 2.17
CA MET A 282 -12.04 1.30 1.90
C MET A 282 -10.52 1.43 1.79
N VAL A 283 -9.81 0.37 2.12
CA VAL A 283 -8.34 0.27 1.97
C VAL A 283 -7.98 -0.88 1.04
N ILE A 284 -7.01 -0.66 0.17
CA ILE A 284 -6.44 -1.68 -0.71
C ILE A 284 -4.93 -1.75 -0.46
N SER A 285 -4.45 -2.92 -0.09
CA SER A 285 -3.03 -3.23 0.08
C SER A 285 -2.63 -4.30 -0.92
N ASN A 286 -1.81 -3.94 -1.89
CA ASN A 286 -1.33 -4.84 -2.94
C ASN A 286 0.14 -5.17 -2.74
N ASP A 287 0.48 -6.47 -2.72
CA ASP A 287 1.85 -7.01 -2.62
C ASP A 287 2.69 -6.26 -1.54
N SER A 288 2.12 -6.01 -0.37
CA SER A 288 2.74 -5.12 0.62
C SER A 288 3.77 -5.82 1.52
N GLY A 289 3.77 -7.13 1.58
CA GLY A 289 4.80 -7.93 2.23
C GLY A 289 5.00 -7.67 3.72
N ALA A 290 6.20 -7.96 4.21
CA ALA A 290 6.61 -7.70 5.59
C ALA A 290 6.49 -6.21 5.95
N GLY A 291 6.05 -5.90 7.17
CA GLY A 291 5.72 -4.51 7.55
C GLY A 291 4.45 -3.96 6.89
N GLY A 292 3.76 -4.77 6.09
CA GLY A 292 2.48 -4.54 5.47
C GLY A 292 1.45 -5.59 5.88
N ALA A 293 0.87 -6.31 4.91
CA ALA A 293 -0.16 -7.32 5.17
C ALA A 293 0.40 -8.70 5.55
N ALA A 294 1.67 -9.01 5.21
CA ALA A 294 2.27 -10.30 5.52
C ALA A 294 2.68 -10.40 7.00
N LEU A 295 2.40 -11.55 7.61
CA LEU A 295 2.80 -11.83 8.99
C LEU A 295 4.33 -11.88 9.11
N ASN A 296 4.91 -10.95 9.84
CA ASN A 296 6.37 -10.84 10.04
C ASN A 296 6.95 -12.05 10.78
N LYS A 297 6.22 -12.61 11.76
CA LYS A 297 6.65 -13.76 12.55
C LYS A 297 6.79 -15.06 11.75
N ARG A 298 6.35 -15.10 10.50
CA ARG A 298 6.57 -16.21 9.58
C ARG A 298 8.03 -16.30 9.11
N ILE A 299 8.74 -15.18 9.10
CA ILE A 299 10.13 -15.08 8.60
C ILE A 299 10.22 -15.77 7.21
N PHE A 300 9.34 -15.38 6.31
CA PHE A 300 9.25 -15.88 4.93
C PHE A 300 9.42 -14.70 3.97
N GLY A 301 10.22 -14.83 2.92
CA GLY A 301 10.52 -13.76 1.99
C GLY A 301 11.22 -12.58 2.67
N GLU A 302 10.65 -11.38 2.54
CA GLU A 302 11.15 -10.17 3.17
C GLU A 302 11.01 -10.24 4.70
N THR A 303 12.04 -9.79 5.43
CA THR A 303 12.06 -9.81 6.91
C THR A 303 12.17 -8.39 7.47
N VAL A 304 11.84 -8.24 8.76
CA VAL A 304 12.01 -6.96 9.48
C VAL A 304 13.47 -6.51 9.46
N GLY A 305 14.41 -7.46 9.63
CA GLY A 305 15.85 -7.17 9.55
C GLY A 305 16.24 -6.62 8.17
N ARG A 306 15.70 -7.20 7.09
CA ARG A 306 15.95 -6.73 5.74
C ARG A 306 15.39 -5.33 5.50
N LEU A 307 14.15 -5.05 5.95
CA LEU A 307 13.54 -3.74 5.86
C LEU A 307 14.37 -2.68 6.57
N ASN A 308 14.74 -2.91 7.81
CA ASN A 308 15.51 -1.96 8.63
C ASN A 308 16.93 -1.72 8.11
N THR A 309 17.53 -2.70 7.42
CA THR A 309 18.88 -2.59 6.85
C THR A 309 18.86 -1.88 5.50
N SER A 310 17.91 -2.21 4.64
CA SER A 310 17.89 -1.67 3.27
C SER A 310 17.16 -0.34 3.16
N PHE A 311 16.22 -0.09 4.07
CA PHE A 311 15.36 1.08 4.07
C PHE A 311 15.25 1.65 5.50
N PRO A 312 16.37 2.08 6.10
CA PRO A 312 16.40 2.48 7.52
C PRO A 312 15.55 3.72 7.82
N HIS A 313 15.08 4.43 6.79
CA HIS A 313 14.22 5.60 6.87
C HIS A 313 12.70 5.28 6.82
N TRP A 314 12.30 4.06 6.42
CA TRP A 314 10.87 3.77 6.25
C TRP A 314 10.09 3.73 7.56
N PHE A 315 10.68 3.15 8.60
CA PHE A 315 10.03 2.95 9.90
C PHE A 315 10.69 3.79 10.99
N CYS A 316 10.07 3.88 12.14
CA CYS A 316 10.67 4.55 13.30
C CYS A 316 11.85 3.74 13.88
N GLY A 317 12.68 4.42 14.68
CA GLY A 317 13.87 3.80 15.29
C GLY A 317 13.55 2.60 16.18
N ASN A 318 12.40 2.60 16.86
CA ASN A 318 11.97 1.50 17.72
C ASN A 318 11.74 0.18 16.96
N PHE A 319 11.37 0.24 15.68
CA PHE A 319 11.14 -0.97 14.88
C PHE A 319 12.41 -1.80 14.67
N ARG A 320 13.60 -1.16 14.77
CA ARG A 320 14.89 -1.83 14.60
C ARG A 320 15.17 -2.95 15.62
N LYS A 321 14.56 -2.87 16.82
CA LYS A 321 14.72 -3.91 17.87
C LYS A 321 14.09 -5.26 17.50
N TYR A 322 13.25 -5.28 16.48
CA TYR A 322 12.61 -6.48 15.97
C TYR A 322 13.34 -7.11 14.77
N SER A 323 14.46 -6.51 14.32
CA SER A 323 15.33 -7.11 13.31
C SER A 323 15.85 -8.46 13.79
N GLU A 324 15.59 -9.53 13.02
CA GLU A 324 15.91 -10.92 13.38
C GLU A 324 15.35 -11.36 14.76
N ASN A 325 14.32 -10.67 15.22
CA ASN A 325 13.66 -10.88 16.49
C ASN A 325 12.13 -10.66 16.37
N GLU A 326 11.57 -11.03 15.24
CA GLU A 326 10.15 -10.89 14.92
C GLU A 326 9.26 -11.59 15.94
N GLY A 327 9.75 -12.66 16.55
CA GLY A 327 9.06 -13.37 17.64
C GLY A 327 8.70 -12.49 18.84
N ALA A 328 9.52 -11.48 19.14
CA ALA A 328 9.30 -10.54 20.25
C ALA A 328 8.32 -9.39 19.95
N MET A 329 7.82 -9.27 18.71
CA MET A 329 6.85 -8.24 18.37
C MET A 329 5.55 -8.41 19.16
N PRO A 330 5.07 -7.36 19.88
CA PRO A 330 3.79 -7.43 20.62
C PRO A 330 2.56 -7.26 19.73
N PHE A 331 2.75 -7.16 18.42
CA PHE A 331 1.76 -7.10 17.34
C PHE A 331 2.30 -7.82 16.12
N ASP A 332 1.46 -8.02 15.10
CA ASP A 332 1.90 -8.41 13.77
C ASP A 332 0.94 -7.81 12.72
N ALA A 333 1.11 -8.11 11.43
CA ALA A 333 0.33 -7.58 10.33
C ALA A 333 -1.20 -7.63 10.57
N HIS A 334 -1.72 -8.74 11.11
CA HIS A 334 -3.14 -8.89 11.45
C HIS A 334 -3.64 -7.82 12.44
N SER A 335 -2.77 -7.33 13.33
CA SER A 335 -3.09 -6.25 14.25
C SER A 335 -3.20 -4.90 13.55
N LEU A 336 -2.30 -4.62 12.61
CA LEU A 336 -2.37 -3.43 11.75
C LEU A 336 -3.63 -3.46 10.86
N ILE A 337 -3.89 -4.59 10.23
CA ILE A 337 -5.08 -4.83 9.41
C ILE A 337 -6.35 -4.58 10.23
N ALA A 338 -6.42 -5.09 11.46
CA ALA A 338 -7.57 -4.97 12.35
C ALA A 338 -7.96 -3.51 12.66
N LEU A 339 -7.01 -2.56 12.62
CA LEU A 339 -7.29 -1.14 12.82
C LEU A 339 -8.20 -0.52 11.75
N THR A 340 -8.33 -1.18 10.58
CA THR A 340 -9.24 -0.73 9.53
C THR A 340 -10.70 -1.10 9.84
N ALA A 341 -10.95 -2.12 10.67
CA ALA A 341 -12.31 -2.58 10.99
C ALA A 341 -13.20 -1.47 11.58
N PRO A 342 -14.51 -1.42 11.24
CA PRO A 342 -15.28 -2.35 10.40
C PRO A 342 -15.27 -2.04 8.90
N ARG A 343 -14.48 -1.04 8.44
CA ARG A 343 -14.43 -0.62 7.03
C ARG A 343 -13.87 -1.73 6.14
N PRO A 344 -14.28 -1.78 4.87
CA PRO A 344 -13.75 -2.75 3.92
C PRO A 344 -12.23 -2.63 3.73
N LEU A 345 -11.57 -3.78 3.65
CA LEU A 345 -10.15 -3.89 3.33
C LEU A 345 -9.95 -5.01 2.32
N LEU A 346 -9.23 -4.74 1.24
CA LEU A 346 -8.84 -5.71 0.24
C LEU A 346 -7.32 -5.90 0.30
N ILE A 347 -6.89 -7.14 0.44
CA ILE A 347 -5.49 -7.55 0.30
C ILE A 347 -5.37 -8.26 -1.04
N THR A 348 -4.38 -7.85 -1.84
CA THR A 348 -4.08 -8.52 -3.10
C THR A 348 -2.61 -8.89 -3.16
N SER A 349 -2.36 -10.08 -3.67
CA SER A 349 -1.03 -10.71 -3.73
C SER A 349 -0.80 -11.29 -5.12
N ALA A 350 0.45 -11.65 -5.43
CA ALA A 350 0.81 -12.29 -6.70
C ALA A 350 1.50 -13.65 -6.46
N THR A 351 1.18 -14.65 -7.30
CA THR A 351 1.64 -16.04 -7.13
C THR A 351 3.15 -16.20 -7.21
N GLU A 352 3.83 -15.34 -7.96
CA GLU A 352 5.27 -15.38 -8.19
C GLU A 352 6.02 -14.40 -7.28
N ASP A 353 5.32 -13.63 -6.45
CA ASP A 353 5.91 -12.69 -5.50
C ASP A 353 6.14 -13.34 -4.12
N LEU A 354 6.97 -14.36 -4.08
CA LEU A 354 7.32 -15.02 -2.83
C LEU A 354 8.05 -14.08 -1.85
N TRP A 355 8.63 -12.99 -2.35
CA TRP A 355 9.25 -11.96 -1.53
C TRP A 355 8.25 -11.25 -0.62
N ALA A 356 7.04 -11.00 -1.10
CA ALA A 356 5.96 -10.40 -0.32
C ALA A 356 5.19 -11.42 0.56
N ASP A 357 5.49 -12.72 0.48
CA ASP A 357 4.78 -13.78 1.22
C ASP A 357 3.26 -13.75 1.01
N PRO A 358 2.74 -14.15 -0.16
CA PRO A 358 1.30 -14.15 -0.46
C PRO A 358 0.47 -14.91 0.58
N LYS A 359 1.01 -15.99 1.13
CA LYS A 359 0.35 -16.75 2.18
C LYS A 359 0.34 -16.01 3.50
N GLY A 360 1.43 -15.31 3.83
CA GLY A 360 1.50 -14.44 5.01
C GLY A 360 0.52 -13.29 4.92
N GLU A 361 0.32 -12.69 3.74
CA GLU A 361 -0.69 -11.65 3.50
C GLU A 361 -2.12 -12.19 3.66
N PHE A 362 -2.42 -13.38 3.12
CA PHE A 362 -3.69 -14.06 3.34
C PHE A 362 -3.95 -14.31 4.83
N LEU A 363 -2.96 -14.85 5.53
CA LEU A 363 -3.05 -15.15 6.97
C LEU A 363 -3.20 -13.85 7.80
N GLY A 364 -2.58 -12.75 7.38
CA GLY A 364 -2.78 -11.43 7.98
C GLY A 364 -4.25 -11.02 7.99
N GLY A 365 -4.94 -11.14 6.85
CA GLY A 365 -6.36 -10.90 6.71
C GLY A 365 -7.23 -11.89 7.49
N LEU A 366 -6.86 -13.17 7.47
CA LEU A 366 -7.57 -14.23 8.19
C LEU A 366 -7.57 -13.98 9.70
N HIS A 367 -6.39 -13.71 10.28
CA HIS A 367 -6.23 -13.49 11.73
C HIS A 367 -6.73 -12.12 12.22
N ALA A 368 -6.90 -11.14 11.33
CA ALA A 368 -7.57 -9.87 11.64
C ALA A 368 -9.10 -10.00 11.68
N SER A 369 -9.68 -10.95 10.95
CA SER A 369 -11.12 -11.13 10.75
C SER A 369 -11.97 -11.27 12.02
N PRO A 370 -11.48 -11.79 13.16
CA PRO A 370 -12.24 -11.80 14.41
C PRO A 370 -12.72 -10.41 14.84
N VAL A 371 -11.97 -9.34 14.51
CA VAL A 371 -12.38 -7.97 14.85
C VAL A 371 -13.60 -7.53 14.05
N TRP A 372 -13.65 -7.83 12.75
CA TRP A 372 -14.87 -7.56 11.96
C TRP A 372 -16.08 -8.30 12.50
N ARG A 373 -15.92 -9.58 12.86
CA ARG A 373 -17.03 -10.36 13.46
C ARG A 373 -17.51 -9.77 14.77
N LEU A 374 -16.60 -9.30 15.64
CA LEU A 374 -16.95 -8.60 16.86
C LEU A 374 -17.78 -7.33 16.59
N LEU A 375 -17.50 -6.66 15.48
CA LEU A 375 -18.17 -5.43 15.05
C LEU A 375 -19.45 -5.68 14.22
N GLY A 376 -19.89 -6.93 14.08
CA GLY A 376 -21.12 -7.31 13.38
C GLY A 376 -20.96 -7.44 11.87
N GLU A 377 -19.74 -7.52 11.36
CA GLU A 377 -19.44 -7.63 9.94
C GLU A 377 -18.79 -8.98 9.61
N GLU A 378 -18.90 -9.40 8.36
CA GLU A 378 -18.18 -10.57 7.87
C GLU A 378 -16.72 -10.23 7.60
N GLY A 379 -15.79 -11.00 8.19
CA GLY A 379 -14.37 -10.89 7.88
C GLY A 379 -14.01 -11.51 6.53
N LEU A 380 -12.91 -12.26 6.47
CA LEU A 380 -12.45 -12.91 5.23
C LEU A 380 -13.39 -14.05 4.75
N GLY A 381 -14.09 -14.70 5.66
CA GLY A 381 -15.13 -15.68 5.32
C GLY A 381 -14.63 -17.02 4.76
N VAL A 382 -13.33 -17.17 4.54
CA VAL A 382 -12.65 -18.41 4.10
C VAL A 382 -11.49 -18.71 5.03
N SER A 383 -11.18 -19.99 5.23
CA SER A 383 -10.07 -20.46 6.11
C SER A 383 -8.82 -20.87 5.33
N GLU A 384 -8.97 -21.08 4.04
CA GLU A 384 -7.89 -21.51 3.16
C GLU A 384 -7.65 -20.49 2.06
N MET A 385 -6.40 -20.36 1.64
CA MET A 385 -6.00 -19.47 0.56
C MET A 385 -6.72 -19.89 -0.73
N PRO A 386 -7.37 -18.95 -1.43
CA PRO A 386 -8.10 -19.27 -2.64
C PRO A 386 -7.17 -19.64 -3.80
N GLU A 387 -7.72 -20.35 -4.78
CA GLU A 387 -7.06 -20.51 -6.07
C GLU A 387 -6.79 -19.14 -6.71
N PRO A 388 -5.71 -19.02 -7.50
CA PRO A 388 -5.42 -17.78 -8.21
C PRO A 388 -6.60 -17.25 -9.04
N MET A 389 -6.67 -15.95 -9.20
CA MET A 389 -7.69 -15.20 -9.96
C MET A 389 -9.10 -15.27 -9.36
N ARG A 390 -9.24 -15.70 -8.12
CA ARG A 390 -10.51 -15.74 -7.40
C ARG A 390 -10.56 -14.70 -6.28
N LEU A 391 -11.43 -13.70 -6.42
CA LEU A 391 -11.74 -12.74 -5.37
C LEU A 391 -12.67 -13.38 -4.32
N VAL A 392 -12.22 -13.42 -3.07
CA VAL A 392 -12.97 -13.98 -1.93
C VAL A 392 -13.12 -12.95 -0.81
N GLY A 393 -13.98 -13.25 0.15
CA GLY A 393 -14.10 -12.50 1.40
C GLY A 393 -15.37 -11.66 1.50
N GLY A 394 -15.68 -11.23 2.73
CA GLY A 394 -16.74 -10.29 3.10
C GLY A 394 -16.25 -8.84 3.11
N ARG A 395 -16.13 -8.25 4.32
CA ARG A 395 -15.52 -6.92 4.50
C ARG A 395 -13.99 -6.96 4.45
N VAL A 396 -13.38 -8.08 4.77
CA VAL A 396 -11.99 -8.36 4.43
C VAL A 396 -11.99 -9.18 3.15
N GLY A 397 -11.43 -8.65 2.07
CA GLY A 397 -11.27 -9.34 0.80
C GLY A 397 -9.85 -9.81 0.59
N TYR A 398 -9.70 -10.90 -0.19
CA TYR A 398 -8.41 -11.36 -0.66
C TYR A 398 -8.48 -11.76 -2.13
N PHE A 399 -7.46 -11.38 -2.88
CA PHE A 399 -7.30 -11.75 -4.29
C PHE A 399 -5.85 -12.13 -4.57
N LEU A 400 -5.63 -13.31 -5.14
CA LEU A 400 -4.32 -13.79 -5.55
C LEU A 400 -4.22 -13.70 -7.08
N ARG A 401 -3.45 -12.76 -7.60
CA ARG A 401 -3.19 -12.63 -9.04
C ARG A 401 -2.12 -13.62 -9.48
N THR A 402 -2.24 -14.19 -10.67
CA THR A 402 -1.14 -14.92 -11.30
C THR A 402 -0.08 -13.94 -11.80
N GLY A 403 1.20 -14.23 -11.54
CA GLY A 403 2.35 -13.46 -12.03
C GLY A 403 3.22 -12.85 -10.95
N PRO A 404 4.18 -11.99 -11.34
CA PRO A 404 5.20 -11.40 -10.46
C PRO A 404 4.69 -10.19 -9.68
N HIS A 405 5.58 -9.60 -8.85
CA HIS A 405 5.37 -8.36 -8.10
C HIS A 405 5.01 -7.18 -9.01
N ASP A 406 3.74 -6.86 -9.14
CA ASP A 406 3.24 -5.80 -10.01
C ASP A 406 1.78 -5.42 -9.69
N VAL A 407 1.28 -4.37 -10.35
CA VAL A 407 -0.14 -4.04 -10.44
C VAL A 407 -0.57 -4.12 -11.90
N THR A 408 -1.66 -4.82 -12.17
CA THR A 408 -2.16 -5.05 -13.51
C THR A 408 -3.64 -4.68 -13.62
N GLN A 409 -4.22 -4.80 -14.80
CA GLN A 409 -5.65 -4.62 -15.00
C GLN A 409 -6.49 -5.64 -14.22
N GLU A 410 -5.96 -6.85 -13.97
CA GLU A 410 -6.66 -7.87 -13.17
C GLU A 410 -6.78 -7.46 -11.69
N ASP A 411 -5.73 -6.81 -11.16
CA ASP A 411 -5.80 -6.23 -9.82
C ASP A 411 -6.85 -5.12 -9.76
N TRP A 412 -6.84 -4.19 -10.71
CA TRP A 412 -7.85 -3.12 -10.79
C TRP A 412 -9.27 -3.66 -10.96
N LYS A 413 -9.43 -4.75 -11.72
CA LYS A 413 -10.72 -5.43 -11.80
C LYS A 413 -11.16 -5.94 -10.43
N ALA A 414 -10.28 -6.60 -9.70
CA ALA A 414 -10.57 -7.07 -8.33
C ALA A 414 -10.86 -5.91 -7.37
N TYR A 415 -10.12 -4.79 -7.45
CA TYR A 415 -10.33 -3.60 -6.64
C TYR A 415 -11.74 -3.04 -6.83
N LEU A 416 -12.14 -2.84 -8.09
CA LEU A 416 -13.43 -2.23 -8.40
C LEU A 416 -14.60 -3.20 -8.20
N ASP A 417 -14.44 -4.49 -8.50
CA ASP A 417 -15.45 -5.51 -8.20
C ASP A 417 -15.70 -5.63 -6.69
N PHE A 418 -14.64 -5.54 -5.89
CA PHE A 418 -14.77 -5.51 -4.43
C PHE A 418 -15.44 -4.22 -3.96
N ALA A 419 -15.02 -3.06 -4.45
CA ALA A 419 -15.61 -1.77 -4.13
C ALA A 419 -17.10 -1.70 -4.48
N ASP A 420 -17.50 -2.17 -5.67
CA ASP A 420 -18.89 -2.26 -6.10
C ASP A 420 -19.75 -3.12 -5.15
N ARG A 421 -19.14 -4.15 -4.56
CA ARG A 421 -19.83 -5.04 -3.61
C ARG A 421 -20.01 -4.40 -2.23
N VAL A 422 -18.99 -3.67 -1.73
CA VAL A 422 -18.93 -3.24 -0.34
C VAL A 422 -19.23 -1.75 -0.11
N LEU A 423 -19.12 -0.90 -1.16
CA LEU A 423 -19.36 0.54 -1.10
C LEU A 423 -20.66 0.95 -1.79
N LYS A 424 -21.66 0.06 -1.88
CA LYS A 424 -22.97 0.41 -2.45
C LYS A 424 -23.55 1.64 -1.75
N PRO A 425 -24.22 2.55 -2.52
CA PRO A 425 -24.90 3.72 -1.96
C PRO A 425 -25.94 3.36 -0.92
#